data_7b51114ade8050b124c7b4f78f51f612
#
_entry.id   7b51114ade8050b124c7b4f78f51f612
#
_cell.length_a   1.000
_cell.length_b   1.000
_cell.length_c   1.000
_cell.angle_alpha   90.00
_cell.angle_beta   90.00
_cell.angle_gamma   90.00
#
_symmetry.space_group_name_H-M   'P 1'
#
loop_
_entity.id
_entity.type
_entity.pdbx_description
1 polymer ?
#
loop_
_entity_poly.entity_id
_entity_poly.type
_entity_poly.pdbx_seq_one_letter_code
_entity_poly.pdbx_strand_id
1 'polypeptide(L)'
;YIVNIFEGQIDTGKMIVEILKICQQKNIKILNNTIVKGYSNETSHVKIQTNHGEFISNKLIMASNGFSKGLINENVQPARAQVIITKPINNLKIKGSFHLQEGYYYFRNIDNRILIGGGRNLDFSNEKTMNFGQTDLIQNKLEEILKTIILPTTSFEIDQRWSGIMGVGDKKKPIIKQISN
;
A
#
# COMPACT_ATOMS: atom_id res chain seq x y z
N TYR A 1 -24.26 9.89 5.73
CA TYR A 1 -22.85 9.58 5.95
C TYR A 1 -22.50 9.70 7.44
N ILE A 2 -21.44 9.03 7.85
CA ILE A 2 -20.92 9.02 9.23
C ILE A 2 -19.65 9.86 9.24
N VAL A 3 -19.54 10.79 10.21
CA VAL A 3 -18.34 11.60 10.44
C VAL A 3 -17.71 11.17 11.75
N ASN A 4 -16.40 10.86 11.73
CA ASN A 4 -15.63 10.55 12.92
C ASN A 4 -14.63 11.69 13.18
N ILE A 5 -14.80 12.38 14.30
CA ILE A 5 -13.95 13.51 14.69
C ILE A 5 -12.57 13.09 15.22
N PHE A 6 -12.39 11.80 15.52
CA PHE A 6 -11.12 11.25 16.00
C PHE A 6 -10.24 10.68 14.87
N GLU A 7 -10.73 10.71 13.63
CA GLU A 7 -9.99 10.26 12.46
C GLU A 7 -9.57 11.45 11.62
N GLY A 8 -8.45 11.29 10.93
CA GLY A 8 -7.87 12.30 10.07
C GLY A 8 -7.39 11.73 8.74
N GLN A 9 -6.99 12.63 7.87
CA GLN A 9 -6.39 12.30 6.58
C GLN A 9 -4.90 12.62 6.63
N ILE A 10 -4.06 11.71 6.16
CA ILE A 10 -2.62 11.91 6.07
C ILE A 10 -2.16 11.81 4.61
N ASP A 11 -1.23 12.68 4.22
CA ASP A 11 -0.49 12.53 2.97
C ASP A 11 0.62 11.51 3.17
N THR A 12 0.42 10.30 2.63
CA THR A 12 1.37 9.19 2.80
C THR A 12 2.71 9.44 2.13
N GLY A 13 2.76 10.20 1.04
CA GLY A 13 4.00 10.60 0.39
C GLY A 13 4.83 11.52 1.27
N LYS A 14 4.23 12.58 1.81
CA LYS A 14 4.89 13.49 2.76
C LYS A 14 5.33 12.76 4.03
N MET A 15 4.48 11.86 4.55
CA MET A 15 4.82 11.04 5.72
C MET A 15 6.08 10.21 5.51
N ILE A 16 6.21 9.52 4.38
CA ILE A 16 7.40 8.70 4.08
C ILE A 16 8.66 9.57 3.96
N VAL A 17 8.58 10.73 3.35
CA VAL A 17 9.71 11.67 3.26
C VAL A 17 10.19 12.08 4.67
N GLU A 18 9.28 12.40 5.57
CA GLU A 18 9.65 12.76 6.96
C GLU A 18 10.22 11.56 7.73
N ILE A 19 9.67 10.36 7.56
CA ILE A 19 10.24 9.14 8.17
C ILE A 19 11.66 8.87 7.66
N LEU A 20 11.91 9.04 6.37
CA LEU A 20 13.25 8.89 5.79
C LEU A 20 14.25 9.89 6.39
N LYS A 21 13.85 11.15 6.59
CA LYS A 21 14.68 12.15 7.29
C LYS A 21 15.03 11.72 8.72
N ILE A 22 14.05 11.21 9.46
CA ILE A 22 14.25 10.69 10.82
C ILE A 22 15.23 9.51 10.80
N CYS A 23 15.10 8.59 9.85
CA CYS A 23 16.05 7.48 9.69
C CYS A 23 17.48 7.98 9.46
N GLN A 24 17.65 8.96 8.60
CA GLN A 24 18.95 9.61 8.36
C GLN A 24 19.54 10.25 9.63
N GLN A 25 18.73 11.02 10.36
CA GLN A 25 19.14 11.65 11.62
C GLN A 25 19.57 10.64 12.68
N LYS A 26 18.99 9.44 12.65
CA LYS A 26 19.32 8.33 13.55
C LYS A 26 20.42 7.41 13.02
N ASN A 27 21.10 7.79 11.93
CA ASN A 27 22.13 6.98 11.27
C ASN A 27 21.65 5.56 10.86
N ILE A 28 20.36 5.40 10.56
CA ILE A 28 19.80 4.14 10.05
C ILE A 28 20.19 4.02 8.58
N LYS A 29 20.89 2.95 8.22
CA LYS A 29 21.23 2.66 6.82
C LYS A 29 20.05 2.08 6.09
N ILE A 30 19.66 2.70 4.98
CA ILE A 30 18.60 2.22 4.09
C ILE A 30 19.25 1.70 2.82
N LEU A 31 19.01 0.44 2.50
CA LEU A 31 19.53 -0.23 1.32
C LEU A 31 18.41 -0.43 0.31
N ASN A 32 18.36 0.42 -0.70
CA ASN A 32 17.43 0.27 -1.82
C ASN A 32 17.88 -0.86 -2.74
N ASN A 33 16.96 -1.41 -3.52
CA ASN A 33 17.20 -2.52 -4.46
C ASN A 33 17.80 -3.77 -3.82
N THR A 34 17.65 -3.93 -2.50
CA THR A 34 18.14 -5.08 -1.76
C THR A 34 16.97 -6.03 -1.48
N ILE A 35 16.97 -7.17 -2.16
CA ILE A 35 15.93 -8.20 -2.06
C ILE A 35 16.39 -9.26 -1.08
N VAL A 36 15.63 -9.45 0.01
CA VAL A 36 15.85 -10.56 0.94
C VAL A 36 15.28 -11.84 0.32
N LYS A 37 16.13 -12.83 0.14
CA LYS A 37 15.79 -14.14 -0.43
C LYS A 37 15.45 -15.19 0.64
N GLY A 38 16.02 -15.04 1.82
CA GLY A 38 15.84 -15.94 2.95
C GLY A 38 16.65 -15.50 4.15
N TYR A 39 16.50 -16.22 5.23
CA TYR A 39 17.29 -16.04 6.44
C TYR A 39 17.48 -17.38 7.17
N SER A 40 18.51 -17.47 7.99
CA SER A 40 18.70 -18.58 8.94
C SER A 40 19.04 -18.05 10.33
N ASN A 41 18.49 -18.71 11.35
CA ASN A 41 18.83 -18.45 12.73
C ASN A 41 20.05 -19.27 13.12
N GLU A 42 21.11 -18.60 13.47
CA GLU A 42 22.31 -19.19 14.03
C GLU A 42 22.30 -19.08 15.57
N THR A 43 23.25 -19.69 16.26
CA THR A 43 23.27 -19.69 17.73
C THR A 43 23.35 -18.29 18.35
N SER A 44 24.04 -17.33 17.70
CA SER A 44 24.29 -16.00 18.25
C SER A 44 23.83 -14.84 17.36
N HIS A 45 23.36 -15.14 16.15
CA HIS A 45 22.99 -14.12 15.16
C HIS A 45 21.99 -14.65 14.13
N VAL A 46 21.45 -13.77 13.32
CA VAL A 46 20.63 -14.11 12.15
C VAL A 46 21.44 -13.79 10.90
N LYS A 47 21.54 -14.76 10.00
CA LYS A 47 22.12 -14.61 8.68
C LYS A 47 21.02 -14.29 7.68
N ILE A 48 21.16 -13.25 6.89
CA ILE A 48 20.17 -12.73 5.95
C ILE A 48 20.75 -12.81 4.55
N GLN A 49 20.13 -13.59 3.68
CA GLN A 49 20.54 -13.79 2.29
C GLN A 49 19.85 -12.76 1.39
N THR A 50 20.63 -12.05 0.59
CA THR A 50 20.11 -11.01 -0.32
C THR A 50 20.66 -11.20 -1.75
N ASN A 51 20.16 -10.40 -2.69
CA ASN A 51 20.72 -10.33 -4.04
C ASN A 51 22.11 -9.66 -4.09
N HIS A 52 22.56 -9.01 -3.02
CA HIS A 52 23.86 -8.36 -2.90
C HIS A 52 24.82 -9.08 -1.93
N GLY A 53 24.52 -10.31 -1.54
CA GLY A 53 25.29 -11.09 -0.60
C GLY A 53 24.61 -11.32 0.72
N GLU A 54 25.36 -11.72 1.73
CA GLU A 54 24.87 -12.05 3.06
C GLU A 54 25.10 -10.91 4.04
N PHE A 55 24.15 -10.69 4.92
CA PHE A 55 24.24 -9.78 6.06
C PHE A 55 24.07 -10.59 7.35
N ILE A 56 24.73 -10.12 8.40
CA ILE A 56 24.64 -10.69 9.74
C ILE A 56 24.05 -9.63 10.68
N SER A 57 23.10 -10.03 11.52
CA SER A 57 22.47 -9.16 12.50
C SER A 57 22.12 -9.92 13.76
N ASN A 58 22.12 -9.24 14.90
CA ASN A 58 21.67 -9.84 16.17
C ASN A 58 20.15 -10.07 16.17
N LYS A 59 19.38 -9.29 15.42
CA LYS A 59 17.92 -9.39 15.34
C LYS A 59 17.46 -9.07 13.93
N LEU A 60 16.41 -9.74 13.48
CA LEU A 60 15.73 -9.48 12.24
C LEU A 60 14.26 -9.15 12.51
N ILE A 61 13.79 -8.01 12.01
CA ILE A 61 12.38 -7.63 12.02
C ILE A 61 11.84 -7.72 10.59
N MET A 62 10.83 -8.55 10.39
CA MET A 62 10.17 -8.68 9.11
C MET A 62 8.91 -7.80 9.08
N ALA A 63 8.94 -6.74 8.29
CA ALA A 63 7.85 -5.79 8.10
C ALA A 63 7.53 -5.61 6.60
N SER A 64 7.54 -6.72 5.86
CA SER A 64 7.46 -6.76 4.38
C SER A 64 6.04 -6.84 3.83
N ASN A 65 5.00 -6.67 4.68
CA ASN A 65 3.58 -6.62 4.28
C ASN A 65 3.21 -7.81 3.37
N GLY A 66 2.63 -7.57 2.21
CA GLY A 66 2.25 -8.60 1.23
C GLY A 66 3.41 -9.40 0.65
N PHE A 67 4.64 -8.89 0.75
CA PHE A 67 5.86 -9.60 0.34
C PHE A 67 6.40 -10.57 1.41
N SER A 68 5.71 -10.72 2.53
CA SER A 68 6.09 -11.68 3.59
C SER A 68 5.86 -13.14 3.19
N LYS A 69 5.04 -13.38 2.17
CA LYS A 69 4.75 -14.73 1.68
C LYS A 69 6.06 -15.42 1.23
N GLY A 70 6.32 -16.59 1.78
CA GLY A 70 7.54 -17.35 1.52
C GLY A 70 8.73 -17.02 2.43
N LEU A 71 8.68 -15.92 3.17
CA LEU A 71 9.69 -15.59 4.18
C LEU A 71 9.26 -16.00 5.60
N ILE A 72 7.97 -16.03 5.86
CA ILE A 72 7.40 -16.42 7.15
C ILE A 72 6.30 -17.46 6.96
N ASN A 73 6.13 -18.33 7.98
CA ASN A 73 5.06 -19.31 8.01
C ASN A 73 3.77 -18.71 8.61
N GLU A 74 3.20 -17.72 7.93
CA GLU A 74 1.96 -17.07 8.31
C GLU A 74 1.00 -17.02 7.12
N ASN A 75 -0.30 -17.08 7.42
CA ASN A 75 -1.31 -16.98 6.39
C ASN A 75 -1.52 -15.52 5.96
N VAL A 76 -0.52 -14.95 5.30
CA VAL A 76 -0.57 -13.64 4.67
C VAL A 76 -0.64 -13.83 3.16
N GLN A 77 -1.74 -13.40 2.55
CA GLN A 77 -1.90 -13.45 1.11
C GLN A 77 -1.57 -12.07 0.51
N PRO A 78 -0.70 -12.02 -0.51
CA PRO A 78 -0.48 -10.77 -1.24
C PRO A 78 -1.74 -10.39 -2.00
N ALA A 79 -2.05 -9.11 -2.01
CA ALA A 79 -3.20 -8.59 -2.72
C ALA A 79 -2.84 -7.25 -3.38
N ARG A 80 -2.94 -7.21 -4.70
CA ARG A 80 -2.73 -5.98 -5.45
C ARG A 80 -3.92 -5.05 -5.28
N ALA A 81 -3.65 -3.79 -4.98
CA ALA A 81 -4.62 -2.70 -4.95
C ALA A 81 -4.24 -1.66 -6.01
N GLN A 82 -5.20 -1.32 -6.87
CA GLN A 82 -4.98 -0.38 -7.98
C GLN A 82 -5.55 0.98 -7.65
N VAL A 83 -4.90 2.01 -8.14
CA VAL A 83 -5.20 3.41 -7.82
C VAL A 83 -5.04 4.29 -9.06
N ILE A 84 -5.88 5.31 -9.14
CA ILE A 84 -5.73 6.43 -10.07
C ILE A 84 -5.72 7.75 -9.30
N ILE A 85 -5.01 8.75 -9.82
CA ILE A 85 -5.09 10.14 -9.36
C ILE A 85 -5.33 11.07 -10.54
N THR A 86 -6.20 12.06 -10.35
CA THR A 86 -6.46 13.09 -11.36
C THR A 86 -5.35 14.13 -11.39
N LYS A 87 -5.22 14.85 -12.50
CA LYS A 87 -4.56 16.15 -12.50
C LYS A 87 -5.26 17.13 -11.55
N PRO A 88 -4.63 18.24 -11.18
CA PRO A 88 -5.29 19.26 -10.37
C PRO A 88 -6.61 19.73 -10.99
N ILE A 89 -7.65 19.81 -10.17
CA ILE A 89 -8.99 20.28 -10.55
C ILE A 89 -9.24 21.65 -9.95
N ASN A 90 -9.56 22.61 -10.78
CA ASN A 90 -9.85 23.96 -10.31
C ASN A 90 -11.11 23.99 -9.42
N ASN A 91 -11.03 24.68 -8.29
CA ASN A 91 -12.13 24.84 -7.34
C ASN A 91 -12.71 23.50 -6.82
N LEU A 92 -11.91 22.46 -6.67
CA LEU A 92 -12.34 21.18 -6.11
C LEU A 92 -13.00 21.38 -4.73
N LYS A 93 -14.28 20.99 -4.62
CA LYS A 93 -15.08 21.13 -3.38
C LYS A 93 -14.98 19.92 -2.46
N ILE A 94 -14.57 18.78 -2.99
CA ILE A 94 -14.48 17.51 -2.26
C ILE A 94 -13.27 17.57 -1.32
N LYS A 95 -13.53 17.36 -0.01
CA LYS A 95 -12.51 17.31 1.03
C LYS A 95 -12.83 16.17 1.99
N GLY A 96 -11.82 15.34 2.28
CA GLY A 96 -11.94 14.21 3.19
C GLY A 96 -11.67 12.87 2.52
N SER A 97 -11.85 11.79 3.29
CA SER A 97 -11.71 10.41 2.85
C SER A 97 -13.09 9.74 2.86
N PHE A 98 -13.39 9.03 1.80
CA PHE A 98 -14.70 8.44 1.54
C PHE A 98 -14.57 6.98 1.16
N HIS A 99 -15.57 6.19 1.54
CA HIS A 99 -15.72 4.80 1.15
C HIS A 99 -17.03 4.60 0.39
N LEU A 100 -17.00 3.74 -0.63
CA LEU A 100 -18.16 3.35 -1.44
C LEU A 100 -18.26 1.82 -1.48
N GLN A 101 -19.49 1.31 -1.64
CA GLN A 101 -19.78 -0.11 -1.82
C GLN A 101 -19.08 -0.98 -0.75
N GLU A 102 -19.47 -0.78 0.52
CA GLU A 102 -18.95 -1.54 1.66
C GLU A 102 -17.41 -1.44 1.85
N GLY A 103 -16.79 -0.39 1.30
CA GLY A 103 -15.35 -0.18 1.39
C GLY A 103 -14.53 -0.83 0.27
N TYR A 104 -15.18 -1.41 -0.75
CA TYR A 104 -14.48 -1.92 -1.93
C TYR A 104 -13.82 -0.83 -2.75
N TYR A 105 -14.34 0.40 -2.68
CA TYR A 105 -13.73 1.58 -3.28
C TYR A 105 -13.54 2.64 -2.21
N TYR A 106 -12.47 3.38 -2.34
CA TYR A 106 -12.16 4.52 -1.48
C TYR A 106 -11.64 5.66 -2.32
N PHE A 107 -11.98 6.89 -1.92
CA PHE A 107 -11.41 8.07 -2.56
C PHE A 107 -11.18 9.19 -1.54
N ARG A 108 -10.31 10.10 -1.90
CA ARG A 108 -10.01 11.28 -1.11
C ARG A 108 -9.46 12.40 -1.98
N ASN A 109 -9.47 13.62 -1.45
CA ASN A 109 -8.66 14.66 -2.05
C ASN A 109 -7.19 14.56 -1.59
N ILE A 110 -6.29 14.94 -2.48
CA ILE A 110 -4.88 15.27 -2.18
C ILE A 110 -4.67 16.64 -2.81
N ASP A 111 -4.56 17.68 -1.99
CA ASP A 111 -4.62 19.06 -2.45
C ASP A 111 -5.87 19.27 -3.34
N ASN A 112 -5.70 19.67 -4.60
CA ASN A 112 -6.78 19.87 -5.57
C ASN A 112 -6.96 18.67 -6.52
N ARG A 113 -6.55 17.46 -6.14
CA ARG A 113 -6.68 16.23 -6.93
C ARG A 113 -7.61 15.25 -6.25
N ILE A 114 -8.21 14.35 -7.01
CA ILE A 114 -8.90 13.18 -6.46
C ILE A 114 -8.05 11.94 -6.69
N LEU A 115 -7.76 11.24 -5.61
CA LEU A 115 -7.23 9.89 -5.61
C LEU A 115 -8.37 8.92 -5.36
N ILE A 116 -8.51 7.90 -6.21
CA ILE A 116 -9.45 6.79 -6.01
C ILE A 116 -8.74 5.47 -6.19
N GLY A 117 -9.09 4.49 -5.37
CA GLY A 117 -8.59 3.13 -5.46
C GLY A 117 -9.61 2.10 -5.02
N GLY A 118 -9.27 0.83 -5.19
CA GLY A 118 -10.14 -0.30 -4.87
C GLY A 118 -10.48 -1.17 -6.06
N GLY A 119 -11.69 -1.74 -6.09
CA GLY A 119 -12.18 -2.56 -7.20
C GLY A 119 -11.65 -3.99 -7.23
N ARG A 120 -10.90 -4.43 -6.23
CA ARG A 120 -10.35 -5.79 -6.17
C ARG A 120 -11.45 -6.87 -6.13
N ASN A 121 -12.63 -6.54 -5.67
CA ASN A 121 -13.80 -7.42 -5.68
C ASN A 121 -14.28 -7.82 -7.09
N LEU A 122 -13.86 -7.11 -8.13
CA LEU A 122 -14.18 -7.47 -9.52
C LEU A 122 -13.37 -8.68 -9.98
N ASP A 123 -12.18 -8.90 -9.42
CA ASP A 123 -11.32 -10.02 -9.80
C ASP A 123 -10.36 -10.40 -8.68
N PHE A 124 -10.90 -10.96 -7.61
CA PHE A 124 -10.09 -11.36 -6.46
C PHE A 124 -8.98 -12.36 -6.80
N SER A 125 -9.21 -13.23 -7.79
CA SER A 125 -8.24 -14.28 -8.14
C SER A 125 -6.98 -13.71 -8.80
N ASN A 126 -7.13 -12.82 -9.77
CA ASN A 126 -6.00 -12.19 -10.45
C ASN A 126 -5.32 -11.10 -9.59
N GLU A 127 -6.05 -10.54 -8.63
CA GLU A 127 -5.47 -9.57 -7.69
C GLU A 127 -4.75 -10.23 -6.50
N LYS A 128 -4.73 -11.58 -6.39
CA LYS A 128 -3.87 -12.34 -5.45
C LYS A 128 -2.47 -12.52 -6.01
N THR A 129 -1.70 -11.45 -6.06
CA THR A 129 -0.38 -11.44 -6.69
C THR A 129 0.60 -10.53 -5.96
N MET A 130 1.89 -10.81 -6.07
CA MET A 130 2.99 -9.92 -5.67
C MET A 130 3.47 -9.01 -6.81
N ASN A 131 2.92 -9.17 -8.01
CA ASN A 131 3.31 -8.39 -9.16
C ASN A 131 2.57 -7.05 -9.18
N PHE A 132 3.30 -5.97 -9.37
CA PHE A 132 2.72 -4.67 -9.68
C PHE A 132 2.06 -4.69 -11.06
N GLY A 133 1.23 -3.70 -11.33
CA GLY A 133 0.57 -3.53 -12.61
C GLY A 133 -0.89 -3.11 -12.44
N GLN A 134 -1.55 -2.87 -13.55
CA GLN A 134 -2.95 -2.49 -13.64
C GLN A 134 -3.69 -3.44 -14.58
N THR A 135 -5.01 -3.52 -14.42
CA THR A 135 -5.91 -4.26 -15.31
C THR A 135 -6.99 -3.32 -15.82
N ASP A 136 -7.35 -3.45 -17.08
CA ASP A 136 -8.39 -2.60 -17.70
C ASP A 136 -9.72 -2.69 -16.97
N LEU A 137 -10.06 -3.89 -16.49
CA LEU A 137 -11.30 -4.13 -15.74
C LEU A 137 -11.42 -3.19 -14.52
N ILE A 138 -10.36 -3.12 -13.70
CA ILE A 138 -10.37 -2.29 -12.50
C ILE A 138 -10.18 -0.82 -12.85
N GLN A 139 -9.26 -0.50 -13.76
CA GLN A 139 -8.98 0.89 -14.14
C GLN A 139 -10.20 1.56 -14.76
N ASN A 140 -10.89 0.89 -15.67
CA ASN A 140 -12.12 1.41 -16.30
C ASN A 140 -13.23 1.63 -15.27
N LYS A 141 -13.35 0.72 -14.27
CA LYS A 141 -14.32 0.89 -13.19
C LYS A 141 -14.00 2.07 -12.28
N LEU A 142 -12.74 2.29 -11.95
CA LEU A 142 -12.33 3.47 -11.17
C LEU A 142 -12.63 4.78 -11.93
N GLU A 143 -12.39 4.82 -13.25
CA GLU A 143 -12.75 5.98 -14.07
C GLU A 143 -14.26 6.18 -14.19
N GLU A 144 -15.02 5.11 -14.35
CA GLU A 144 -16.48 5.16 -14.34
C GLU A 144 -17.00 5.81 -13.06
N ILE A 145 -16.50 5.37 -11.89
CA ILE A 145 -16.90 5.93 -10.60
C ILE A 145 -16.49 7.41 -10.49
N LEU A 146 -15.31 7.78 -10.94
CA LEU A 146 -14.91 9.19 -11.02
C LEU A 146 -15.90 10.01 -11.83
N LYS A 147 -16.23 9.54 -13.03
CA LYS A 147 -17.07 10.25 -14.00
C LYS A 147 -18.54 10.31 -13.60
N THR A 148 -19.07 9.24 -12.99
CA THR A 148 -20.52 9.13 -12.77
C THR A 148 -20.95 9.48 -11.34
N ILE A 149 -20.06 9.31 -10.37
CA ILE A 149 -20.41 9.45 -8.94
C ILE A 149 -19.66 10.61 -8.30
N ILE A 150 -18.33 10.68 -8.47
CA ILE A 150 -17.50 11.61 -7.71
C ILE A 150 -17.46 13.00 -8.37
N LEU A 151 -17.31 13.02 -9.70
CA LEU A 151 -17.12 14.24 -10.51
C LEU A 151 -18.13 14.31 -11.69
N PRO A 152 -19.44 14.09 -11.49
CA PRO A 152 -20.40 13.93 -12.60
C PRO A 152 -20.54 15.15 -13.50
N THR A 153 -20.22 16.32 -12.99
CA THR A 153 -20.33 17.61 -13.74
C THR A 153 -18.99 18.32 -13.91
N THR A 154 -17.90 17.68 -13.52
CA THR A 154 -16.56 18.28 -13.52
C THR A 154 -15.67 17.55 -14.52
N SER A 155 -15.10 18.30 -15.45
CA SER A 155 -14.06 17.75 -16.34
C SER A 155 -12.78 17.45 -15.56
N PHE A 156 -12.17 16.31 -15.81
CA PHE A 156 -10.90 15.92 -15.21
C PHE A 156 -10.04 15.13 -16.22
N GLU A 157 -8.77 15.08 -15.95
CA GLU A 157 -7.81 14.22 -16.63
C GLU A 157 -7.12 13.32 -15.61
N ILE A 158 -6.80 12.10 -15.99
CA ILE A 158 -5.97 11.20 -15.18
C ILE A 158 -4.50 11.63 -15.32
N ASP A 159 -3.83 11.78 -14.18
CA ASP A 159 -2.40 12.11 -14.13
C ASP A 159 -1.55 10.84 -14.03
N GLN A 160 -1.88 9.97 -13.06
CA GLN A 160 -1.12 8.76 -12.80
C GLN A 160 -2.01 7.59 -12.42
N ARG A 161 -1.48 6.38 -12.70
CA ARG A 161 -2.03 5.09 -12.33
C ARG A 161 -0.94 4.24 -11.71
N TRP A 162 -1.23 3.58 -10.61
CA TRP A 162 -0.28 2.65 -10.00
C TRP A 162 -1.00 1.57 -9.21
N SER A 163 -0.23 0.64 -8.70
CA SER A 163 -0.71 -0.36 -7.77
C SER A 163 0.24 -0.52 -6.60
N GLY A 164 -0.28 -1.02 -5.49
CA GLY A 164 0.47 -1.44 -4.32
C GLY A 164 0.12 -2.87 -3.93
N ILE A 165 1.01 -3.55 -3.22
CA ILE A 165 0.78 -4.90 -2.73
C ILE A 165 0.51 -4.84 -1.24
N MET A 166 -0.68 -5.30 -0.83
CA MET A 166 -1.11 -5.42 0.55
C MET A 166 -0.91 -6.85 1.04
N GLY A 167 -0.65 -7.02 2.34
CA GLY A 167 -0.76 -8.30 3.03
C GLY A 167 -2.17 -8.44 3.61
N VAL A 168 -2.90 -9.45 3.15
CA VAL A 168 -4.24 -9.74 3.65
C VAL A 168 -4.22 -11.03 4.44
N GLY A 169 -4.55 -10.94 5.72
CA GLY A 169 -4.73 -12.07 6.62
C GLY A 169 -6.22 -12.41 6.83
N ASP A 170 -6.50 -13.60 7.32
CA ASP A 170 -7.87 -14.09 7.51
C ASP A 170 -8.70 -13.25 8.46
N LYS A 171 -8.07 -12.69 9.49
CA LYS A 171 -8.76 -11.98 10.58
C LYS A 171 -8.76 -10.46 10.43
N LYS A 172 -8.21 -9.90 9.37
CA LYS A 172 -8.03 -8.45 9.18
C LYS A 172 -7.36 -7.75 10.39
N LYS A 173 -6.47 -8.46 11.09
CA LYS A 173 -5.70 -7.96 12.24
C LYS A 173 -4.21 -8.03 11.92
N PRO A 174 -3.40 -7.09 12.43
CA PRO A 174 -1.95 -7.16 12.30
C PRO A 174 -1.41 -8.41 13.01
N ILE A 175 -0.40 -9.02 12.42
CA ILE A 175 0.34 -10.14 13.02
C ILE A 175 1.60 -9.53 13.64
N ILE A 176 1.70 -9.60 14.97
CA ILE A 176 2.87 -9.14 15.73
C ILE A 176 3.28 -10.30 16.62
N LYS A 177 4.39 -10.96 16.30
CA LYS A 177 4.89 -12.07 17.09
C LYS A 177 6.40 -12.25 16.93
N GLN A 178 7.01 -12.84 17.93
CA GLN A 178 8.37 -13.37 17.85
C GLN A 178 8.32 -14.76 17.22
N ILE A 179 9.20 -15.05 16.26
CA ILE A 179 9.24 -16.33 15.52
C ILE A 179 10.43 -17.21 15.97
N SER A 180 11.44 -16.61 16.57
CA SER A 180 12.58 -17.33 17.15
C SER A 180 13.15 -16.52 18.35
N ASN A 181 13.91 -17.20 19.16
CA ASN A 181 14.64 -16.57 20.28
C ASN A 181 15.87 -15.81 19.78
#